data_d3265d472d92a0520c4fccd3197f1d7b
#
_entry.id   d3265d472d92a0520c4fccd3197f1d7b
#
_cell.length_a   1.000
_cell.length_b   1.000
_cell.length_c   1.000
_cell.angle_alpha   90.00
_cell.angle_beta   90.00
_cell.angle_gamma   90.00
#
_symmetry.space_group_name_H-M   'P 1'
#
loop_
_entity.id
_entity.type
_entity.pdbx_description
1 polymer ?
#
loop_
_entity_poly.entity_id
_entity_poly.type
_entity_poly.pdbx_seq_one_letter_code
_entity_poly.pdbx_strand_id
1 'polypeptide(L)'
;NDFIFSLVMRDPTLCRELLALALPEDDFGEIKIMKSQNPLIDEPADDAAEAVNTETQANSTRSDTRTLTVETQKSLKFVKDMHGVRFDAYIKSENVWAEVEMQTISNLPLGKRARYYQSNMDLDCLEKGADYTALKKCYVIFICTFDYFKKDAPVYFFRSWDVEKGLPLDDFSYKIVL
;
A
#
# COMPACT_ATOMS: atom_id res chain seq x y z
N ASN A 1 -3.04 -8.98 -16.93
CA ASN A 1 -1.76 -9.06 -16.21
C ASN A 1 -1.86 -8.70 -14.71
N ASP A 2 -2.99 -8.15 -14.25
CA ASP A 2 -3.27 -7.85 -12.84
C ASP A 2 -3.15 -9.10 -11.94
N PHE A 3 -3.50 -10.27 -12.48
CA PHE A 3 -3.38 -11.55 -11.76
C PHE A 3 -1.92 -11.90 -11.43
N ILE A 4 -1.00 -11.76 -12.39
CA ILE A 4 0.43 -12.05 -12.16
C ILE A 4 1.01 -11.05 -11.16
N PHE A 5 0.67 -9.77 -11.29
CA PHE A 5 1.11 -8.75 -10.35
C PHE A 5 0.61 -9.04 -8.93
N SER A 6 -0.66 -9.43 -8.78
CA SER A 6 -1.20 -9.78 -7.47
C SER A 6 -0.52 -11.02 -6.85
N LEU A 7 -0.06 -11.98 -7.67
CA LEU A 7 0.75 -13.12 -7.19
C LEU A 7 2.13 -12.67 -6.69
N VAL A 8 2.79 -11.78 -7.44
CA VAL A 8 4.09 -11.21 -7.02
C VAL A 8 3.95 -10.47 -5.70
N MET A 9 2.92 -9.64 -5.55
CA MET A 9 2.68 -8.88 -4.33
C MET A 9 2.30 -9.73 -3.10
N ARG A 10 1.94 -11.00 -3.30
CA ARG A 10 1.72 -11.98 -2.21
C ARG A 10 3.00 -12.65 -1.74
N ASP A 11 4.08 -12.56 -2.51
CA ASP A 11 5.38 -13.06 -2.09
C ASP A 11 6.07 -12.01 -1.20
N PRO A 12 6.43 -12.36 0.07
CA PRO A 12 7.01 -11.41 1.01
C PRO A 12 8.32 -10.80 0.52
N THR A 13 9.14 -11.60 -0.14
CA THR A 13 10.47 -11.18 -0.60
C THR A 13 10.33 -10.21 -1.76
N LEU A 14 9.52 -10.56 -2.77
CA LEU A 14 9.30 -9.71 -3.94
C LEU A 14 8.58 -8.42 -3.59
N CYS A 15 7.58 -8.48 -2.71
CA CYS A 15 6.89 -7.30 -2.21
C CYS A 15 7.86 -6.35 -1.49
N ARG A 16 8.73 -6.89 -0.64
CA ARG A 16 9.75 -6.12 0.07
C ARG A 16 10.76 -5.46 -0.87
N GLU A 17 11.28 -6.21 -1.85
CA GLU A 17 12.22 -5.68 -2.84
C GLU A 17 11.59 -4.53 -3.64
N LEU A 18 10.34 -4.68 -4.07
CA LEU A 18 9.62 -3.63 -4.79
C LEU A 18 9.41 -2.39 -3.93
N LEU A 19 9.00 -2.57 -2.68
CA LEU A 19 8.81 -1.45 -1.75
C LEU A 19 10.13 -0.76 -1.43
N ALA A 20 11.23 -1.51 -1.29
CA ALA A 20 12.56 -0.94 -1.06
C ALA A 20 13.06 -0.09 -2.23
N LEU A 21 12.63 -0.37 -3.47
CA LEU A 21 12.93 0.49 -4.63
C LEU A 21 12.13 1.79 -4.62
N ALA A 22 10.94 1.76 -4.07
CA ALA A 22 9.99 2.87 -4.13
C ALA A 22 10.07 3.80 -2.92
N LEU A 23 10.45 3.27 -1.75
CA LEU A 23 10.19 3.92 -0.47
C LEU A 23 11.50 4.15 0.32
N PRO A 24 11.56 5.20 1.14
CA PRO A 24 12.69 5.42 2.05
C PRO A 24 12.86 4.24 3.02
N GLU A 25 14.12 3.86 3.30
CA GLU A 25 14.47 2.70 4.14
C GLU A 25 13.83 2.73 5.54
N ASP A 26 13.58 3.93 6.08
CA ASP A 26 13.02 4.12 7.43
C ASP A 26 11.52 3.80 7.55
N ASP A 27 10.80 3.65 6.44
CA ASP A 27 9.35 3.53 6.46
C ASP A 27 8.85 2.09 6.58
N PHE A 28 9.69 1.10 6.23
CA PHE A 28 9.33 -0.31 6.29
C PHE A 28 10.42 -1.11 7.01
N GLY A 29 10.07 -1.61 8.19
CA GLY A 29 10.88 -2.59 8.91
C GLY A 29 10.79 -3.99 8.28
N GLU A 30 11.00 -5.04 9.06
CA GLU A 30 10.85 -6.43 8.60
C GLU A 30 9.41 -6.70 8.15
N ILE A 31 9.21 -7.06 6.88
CA ILE A 31 7.89 -7.30 6.29
C ILE A 31 7.44 -8.72 6.64
N LYS A 32 6.37 -8.84 7.41
CA LYS A 32 5.59 -10.08 7.56
C LYS A 32 4.28 -9.93 6.80
N ILE A 33 4.12 -10.68 5.72
CA ILE A 33 2.86 -10.68 4.97
C ILE A 33 1.85 -11.58 5.70
N MET A 34 0.79 -10.96 6.19
CA MET A 34 -0.40 -11.69 6.64
C MET A 34 -1.30 -11.92 5.43
N LYS A 35 -1.62 -13.17 5.14
CA LYS A 35 -2.59 -13.49 4.08
C LYS A 35 -3.92 -12.85 4.43
N SER A 36 -4.42 -11.97 3.57
CA SER A 36 -5.80 -11.50 3.66
C SER A 36 -6.72 -12.71 3.54
N GLN A 37 -7.56 -12.93 4.54
CA GLN A 37 -8.66 -13.87 4.44
C GLN A 37 -9.74 -13.23 3.56
N ASN A 38 -9.62 -13.41 2.25
CA ASN A 38 -10.71 -13.07 1.33
C ASN A 38 -11.52 -14.36 1.05
N PRO A 39 -12.77 -14.48 1.53
CA PRO A 39 -13.54 -15.73 1.47
C PRO A 39 -14.24 -15.97 0.13
N LEU A 40 -13.66 -15.60 -1.00
CA LEU A 40 -14.26 -15.73 -2.32
C LEU A 40 -13.36 -16.46 -3.31
N ILE A 41 -12.82 -17.62 -2.92
CA ILE A 41 -12.44 -18.69 -3.85
C ILE A 41 -12.66 -19.99 -3.07
N ASP A 42 -13.71 -20.73 -3.41
CA ASP A 42 -13.99 -22.05 -2.90
C ASP A 42 -12.82 -22.99 -3.23
N GLU A 43 -12.10 -23.43 -2.20
CA GLU A 43 -11.36 -24.68 -2.24
C GLU A 43 -12.08 -25.68 -1.32
N PRO A 44 -12.17 -26.97 -1.74
CA PRO A 44 -12.91 -27.95 -0.98
C PRO A 44 -12.25 -28.23 0.37
N ALA A 45 -13.10 -28.38 1.38
CA ALA A 45 -12.73 -28.74 2.73
C ALA A 45 -12.10 -30.14 2.78
N ASP A 46 -10.90 -30.23 3.33
CA ASP A 46 -10.41 -31.46 3.95
C ASP A 46 -9.77 -31.13 5.30
N ASP A 47 -10.46 -31.67 6.28
CA ASP A 47 -10.11 -32.09 7.64
C ASP A 47 -9.00 -31.43 8.47
N ALA A 48 -9.50 -30.85 9.57
CA ALA A 48 -9.03 -30.89 10.94
C ALA A 48 -7.53 -31.10 11.27
N ALA A 49 -6.91 -30.09 11.88
CA ALA A 49 -5.91 -30.31 12.93
C ALA A 49 -5.83 -29.12 13.92
N GLU A 50 -5.85 -29.49 15.16
CA GLU A 50 -5.94 -28.79 16.42
C GLU A 50 -5.00 -27.58 16.61
N ALA A 51 -5.55 -26.58 17.33
CA ALA A 51 -4.81 -25.49 17.94
C ALA A 51 -3.94 -26.02 19.10
N VAL A 52 -2.66 -25.75 19.09
CA VAL A 52 -1.79 -25.80 20.27
C VAL A 52 -1.26 -24.41 20.54
N ASN A 53 -1.81 -23.77 21.55
CA ASN A 53 -1.23 -22.61 22.22
C ASN A 53 0.03 -23.02 22.96
N THR A 54 1.15 -22.42 22.64
CA THR A 54 2.32 -22.43 23.51
C THR A 54 2.84 -21.01 23.63
N GLU A 55 2.46 -20.36 24.72
CA GLU A 55 3.13 -19.15 25.19
C GLU A 55 4.55 -19.51 25.64
N THR A 56 5.53 -18.95 24.97
CA THR A 56 6.89 -18.93 25.49
C THR A 56 7.34 -17.48 25.56
N GLN A 57 7.38 -16.96 26.77
CA GLN A 57 8.07 -15.71 27.09
C GLN A 57 9.56 -15.90 26.85
N ALA A 58 10.15 -15.14 25.97
CA ALA A 58 11.58 -14.97 25.88
C ALA A 58 11.95 -13.51 25.62
N ASN A 59 12.70 -13.03 26.52
CA ASN A 59 13.39 -11.77 26.74
C ASN A 59 13.87 -11.02 25.50
N SER A 60 13.42 -9.77 25.41
CA SER A 60 14.08 -8.53 24.99
C SER A 60 15.38 -8.60 24.16
N THR A 61 15.19 -8.42 22.85
CA THR A 61 16.01 -7.50 22.04
C THR A 61 15.02 -6.81 21.10
N ARG A 62 14.89 -5.48 21.18
CA ARG A 62 14.01 -4.69 20.31
C ARG A 62 14.51 -4.79 18.86
N SER A 63 14.11 -5.80 18.14
CA SER A 63 13.98 -5.73 16.68
C SER A 63 12.65 -5.02 16.43
N ASP A 64 12.70 -3.86 15.82
CA ASP A 64 11.54 -3.07 15.43
C ASP A 64 10.84 -3.77 14.25
N THR A 65 10.26 -4.93 14.54
CA THR A 65 9.57 -5.77 13.54
C THR A 65 8.21 -5.17 13.29
N ARG A 66 8.11 -4.33 12.25
CA ARG A 66 6.84 -3.76 11.82
C ARG A 66 6.08 -4.79 10.99
N THR A 67 4.88 -5.13 11.42
CA THR A 67 4.02 -6.05 10.68
C THR A 67 3.32 -5.29 9.57
N LEU A 68 3.45 -5.77 8.33
CA LEU A 68 2.71 -5.27 7.17
C LEU A 68 1.60 -6.25 6.81
N THR A 69 0.42 -5.72 6.52
CA THR A 69 -0.67 -6.47 5.92
C THR A 69 -0.75 -6.09 4.45
N VAL A 70 -0.72 -7.09 3.56
CA VAL A 70 -0.89 -6.90 2.11
C VAL A 70 -2.22 -7.51 1.69
N GLU A 71 -3.11 -6.66 1.18
CA GLU A 71 -4.38 -7.07 0.59
C GLU A 71 -4.31 -6.86 -0.94
N THR A 72 -4.44 -7.93 -1.73
CA THR A 72 -4.46 -7.81 -3.20
C THR A 72 -5.89 -7.70 -3.70
N GLN A 73 -6.11 -6.92 -4.77
CA GLN A 73 -7.42 -6.69 -5.38
C GLN A 73 -8.47 -6.13 -4.39
N LYS A 74 -8.03 -5.29 -3.47
CA LYS A 74 -8.89 -4.66 -2.46
C LYS A 74 -9.83 -3.64 -3.11
N SER A 75 -11.14 -3.79 -2.87
CA SER A 75 -12.14 -2.80 -3.30
C SER A 75 -12.61 -1.97 -2.12
N LEU A 76 -12.59 -0.65 -2.26
CA LEU A 76 -13.15 0.31 -1.30
C LEU A 76 -14.33 1.04 -1.94
N LYS A 77 -15.46 1.04 -1.26
CA LYS A 77 -16.67 1.77 -1.65
C LYS A 77 -17.43 2.22 -0.42
N PHE A 78 -17.29 3.48 -0.06
CA PHE A 78 -17.84 4.03 1.17
C PHE A 78 -19.32 4.44 1.07
N VAL A 79 -19.80 4.76 -0.13
CA VAL A 79 -21.20 5.16 -0.37
C VAL A 79 -21.72 4.41 -1.60
N LYS A 80 -22.99 3.99 -1.55
CA LYS A 80 -23.63 3.12 -2.56
C LYS A 80 -23.49 3.64 -4.00
N ASP A 81 -23.60 4.95 -4.19
CA ASP A 81 -23.62 5.60 -5.51
C ASP A 81 -22.30 6.34 -5.85
N MET A 82 -21.24 6.17 -5.04
CA MET A 82 -19.91 6.71 -5.33
C MET A 82 -19.12 5.78 -6.23
N HIS A 83 -18.19 6.38 -6.98
CA HIS A 83 -17.17 5.64 -7.71
C HIS A 83 -16.20 4.98 -6.73
N GLY A 84 -16.27 3.67 -6.60
CA GLY A 84 -15.33 2.91 -5.77
C GLY A 84 -13.94 2.82 -6.41
N VAL A 85 -12.96 2.44 -5.63
CA VAL A 85 -11.62 2.09 -6.10
C VAL A 85 -11.37 0.60 -5.92
N ARG A 86 -10.55 0.04 -6.80
CA ARG A 86 -10.00 -1.30 -6.66
C ARG A 86 -8.48 -1.15 -6.74
N PHE A 87 -7.81 -1.50 -5.66
CA PHE A 87 -6.36 -1.48 -5.56
C PHE A 87 -5.79 -2.83 -5.99
N ASP A 88 -4.71 -2.83 -6.76
CA ASP A 88 -4.02 -4.06 -7.13
C ASP A 88 -3.31 -4.67 -5.92
N ALA A 89 -2.62 -3.86 -5.14
CA ALA A 89 -2.08 -4.24 -3.84
C ALA A 89 -2.23 -3.09 -2.84
N TYR A 90 -2.83 -3.39 -1.69
CA TYR A 90 -3.05 -2.45 -0.61
C TYR A 90 -2.29 -2.92 0.63
N ILE A 91 -1.36 -2.10 1.10
CA ILE A 91 -0.39 -2.42 2.12
C ILE A 91 -0.64 -1.53 3.32
N LYS A 92 -0.76 -2.15 4.50
CA LYS A 92 -1.03 -1.45 5.75
C LYS A 92 -0.01 -1.84 6.81
N SER A 93 0.54 -0.83 7.47
CA SER A 93 1.30 -0.98 8.72
C SER A 93 0.74 -0.05 9.78
N GLU A 94 1.33 -0.07 10.95
CA GLU A 94 0.94 0.81 12.05
C GLU A 94 1.03 2.30 11.66
N ASN A 95 2.07 2.70 10.94
CA ASN A 95 2.38 4.10 10.65
C ASN A 95 2.32 4.47 9.17
N VAL A 96 2.37 3.47 8.27
CA VAL A 96 2.48 3.70 6.82
C VAL A 96 1.49 2.84 6.08
N TRP A 97 0.76 3.46 5.16
CA TRP A 97 -0.15 2.79 4.24
C TRP A 97 0.30 3.05 2.82
N ALA A 98 0.25 2.04 1.97
CA ALA A 98 0.63 2.16 0.57
C ALA A 98 -0.36 1.43 -0.33
N GLU A 99 -0.59 2.00 -1.49
CA GLU A 99 -1.28 1.38 -2.61
C GLU A 99 -0.30 1.24 -3.76
N VAL A 100 -0.27 0.07 -4.38
CA VAL A 100 0.59 -0.21 -5.53
C VAL A 100 -0.26 -0.66 -6.70
N GLU A 101 -0.15 0.03 -7.80
CA GLU A 101 -0.92 -0.17 -9.02
C GLU A 101 -0.02 -0.39 -10.23
N MET A 102 -0.27 -1.42 -11.02
CA MET A 102 0.43 -1.61 -12.29
C MET A 102 -0.25 -0.84 -13.41
N GLN A 103 0.53 -0.02 -14.11
CA GLN A 103 0.04 0.81 -15.20
C GLN A 103 0.66 0.41 -16.53
N THR A 104 -0.15 -0.12 -17.43
CA THR A 104 0.28 -0.56 -18.78
C THR A 104 -0.21 0.35 -19.90
N ILE A 105 -1.04 1.34 -19.59
CA ILE A 105 -1.66 2.26 -20.56
C ILE A 105 -1.18 3.68 -20.30
N SER A 106 -0.53 4.28 -21.30
CA SER A 106 0.18 5.56 -21.15
C SER A 106 -0.70 6.83 -21.12
N ASN A 107 -1.95 6.75 -21.53
CA ASN A 107 -2.83 7.92 -21.67
C ASN A 107 -3.77 8.16 -20.49
N LEU A 108 -3.60 7.44 -19.38
CA LEU A 108 -4.41 7.65 -18.18
C LEU A 108 -3.89 8.82 -17.32
N PRO A 109 -4.79 9.60 -16.70
CA PRO A 109 -4.41 10.77 -15.90
C PRO A 109 -3.91 10.34 -14.50
N LEU A 110 -2.67 9.86 -14.39
CA LEU A 110 -2.10 9.31 -13.15
C LEU A 110 -2.24 10.25 -11.95
N GLY A 111 -1.95 11.53 -12.11
CA GLY A 111 -2.04 12.50 -11.04
C GLY A 111 -3.46 12.65 -10.46
N LYS A 112 -4.49 12.58 -11.31
CA LYS A 112 -5.90 12.61 -10.85
C LYS A 112 -6.30 11.30 -10.19
N ARG A 113 -5.85 10.15 -10.72
CA ARG A 113 -6.05 8.84 -10.12
C ARG A 113 -5.36 8.75 -8.75
N ALA A 114 -4.09 9.16 -8.67
CA ALA A 114 -3.34 9.19 -7.42
C ALA A 114 -4.07 9.98 -6.34
N ARG A 115 -4.57 11.18 -6.68
CA ARG A 115 -5.35 11.99 -5.74
C ARG A 115 -6.62 11.28 -5.27
N TYR A 116 -7.32 10.63 -6.18
CA TYR A 116 -8.56 9.91 -5.85
C TYR A 116 -8.28 8.66 -4.99
N TYR A 117 -7.22 7.91 -5.30
CA TYR A 117 -6.79 6.76 -4.52
C TYR A 117 -6.37 7.18 -3.11
N GLN A 118 -5.58 8.24 -2.99
CA GLN A 118 -5.20 8.83 -1.71
C GLN A 118 -6.42 9.16 -0.86
N SER A 119 -7.42 9.86 -1.41
CA SER A 119 -8.63 10.23 -0.68
C SER A 119 -9.42 9.01 -0.16
N ASN A 120 -9.45 7.91 -0.95
CA ASN A 120 -10.10 6.68 -0.50
C ASN A 120 -9.31 5.97 0.61
N MET A 121 -7.98 6.02 0.55
CA MET A 121 -7.13 5.50 1.62
C MET A 121 -7.30 6.29 2.91
N ASP A 122 -7.37 7.61 2.84
CA ASP A 122 -7.61 8.49 3.99
C ASP A 122 -8.98 8.22 4.64
N LEU A 123 -10.02 7.99 3.82
CA LEU A 123 -11.35 7.59 4.31
C LEU A 123 -11.36 6.20 4.96
N ASP A 124 -10.54 5.28 4.49
CA ASP A 124 -10.39 3.94 5.09
C ASP A 124 -9.55 3.97 6.37
N CYS A 125 -8.63 4.96 6.47
CA CYS A 125 -7.72 5.13 7.60
C CYS A 125 -8.38 5.83 8.79
N LEU A 126 -9.17 6.87 8.54
CA LEU A 126 -9.66 7.76 9.58
C LEU A 126 -11.04 7.29 10.09
N GLU A 127 -11.09 6.79 11.31
CA GLU A 127 -12.33 6.42 11.96
C GLU A 127 -13.20 7.64 12.27
N LYS A 128 -14.50 7.41 12.34
CA LYS A 128 -15.47 8.48 12.67
C LYS A 128 -15.17 9.08 14.04
N GLY A 129 -14.88 10.38 14.06
CA GLY A 129 -14.61 11.14 15.28
C GLY A 129 -13.14 11.10 15.73
N ALA A 130 -12.27 10.40 14.99
CA ALA A 130 -10.83 10.46 15.24
C ALA A 130 -10.26 11.83 14.82
N ASP A 131 -9.17 12.23 15.46
CA ASP A 131 -8.41 13.41 15.10
C ASP A 131 -7.61 13.19 13.81
N TYR A 132 -7.37 14.23 13.03
CA TYR A 132 -6.60 14.14 11.77
C TYR A 132 -5.15 13.68 11.98
N THR A 133 -4.60 13.81 13.17
CA THR A 133 -3.28 13.27 13.54
C THR A 133 -3.21 11.73 13.50
N ALA A 134 -4.37 11.07 13.45
CA ALA A 134 -4.45 9.63 13.28
C ALA A 134 -4.21 9.18 11.82
N LEU A 135 -4.25 10.10 10.84
CA LEU A 135 -3.91 9.79 9.44
C LEU A 135 -2.48 9.27 9.35
N LYS A 136 -2.31 8.22 8.58
CA LYS A 136 -1.01 7.56 8.40
C LYS A 136 -0.23 8.20 7.27
N LYS A 137 1.09 8.02 7.27
CA LYS A 137 1.92 8.29 6.10
C LYS A 137 1.41 7.44 4.93
N CYS A 138 1.15 8.06 3.80
CA CYS A 138 0.42 7.42 2.72
C CYS A 138 1.17 7.53 1.38
N TYR A 139 1.31 6.39 0.70
CA TYR A 139 1.96 6.29 -0.60
C TYR A 139 1.00 5.74 -1.66
N VAL A 140 0.89 6.42 -2.79
CA VAL A 140 0.27 5.90 -4.02
C VAL A 140 1.37 5.65 -5.03
N ILE A 141 1.59 4.38 -5.37
CA ILE A 141 2.71 3.91 -6.19
C ILE A 141 2.18 3.37 -7.51
N PHE A 142 2.59 3.96 -8.62
CA PHE A 142 2.33 3.43 -9.96
C PHE A 142 3.59 2.79 -10.52
N ILE A 143 3.50 1.53 -10.90
CA ILE A 143 4.55 0.82 -11.65
C ILE A 143 4.16 0.86 -13.12
N CYS A 144 4.85 1.70 -13.89
CA CYS A 144 4.57 1.88 -15.31
C CYS A 144 5.50 1.01 -16.16
N THR A 145 4.97 0.39 -17.21
CA THR A 145 5.77 -0.32 -18.21
C THR A 145 6.40 0.62 -19.25
N PHE A 146 6.34 1.93 -18.99
CA PHE A 146 6.82 3.02 -19.88
C PHE A 146 7.15 4.25 -19.04
N ASP A 147 8.07 5.09 -19.50
CA ASP A 147 8.35 6.39 -18.86
C ASP A 147 7.19 7.36 -19.09
N TYR A 148 6.32 7.49 -18.10
CA TYR A 148 5.12 8.34 -18.15
C TYR A 148 5.46 9.83 -18.40
N PHE A 149 6.52 10.33 -17.78
CA PHE A 149 6.92 11.74 -17.86
C PHE A 149 7.93 12.04 -18.98
N LYS A 150 8.49 10.99 -19.62
CA LYS A 150 9.49 11.11 -20.69
C LYS A 150 10.70 11.95 -20.29
N LYS A 151 11.20 11.73 -19.08
CA LYS A 151 12.36 12.42 -18.50
C LYS A 151 13.53 11.47 -18.24
N ASP A 152 13.41 10.22 -18.67
CA ASP A 152 14.44 9.19 -18.57
C ASP A 152 14.93 8.98 -17.11
N ALA A 153 13.99 9.03 -16.18
CA ALA A 153 14.25 8.76 -14.77
C ALA A 153 13.57 7.47 -14.33
N PRO A 154 14.25 6.60 -13.56
CA PRO A 154 13.67 5.34 -13.10
C PRO A 154 12.58 5.52 -12.05
N VAL A 155 12.60 6.64 -11.31
CA VAL A 155 11.66 6.94 -10.24
C VAL A 155 11.31 8.42 -10.24
N TYR A 156 10.04 8.71 -10.11
CA TYR A 156 9.51 10.06 -9.88
C TYR A 156 8.81 10.10 -8.53
N PHE A 157 9.26 10.98 -7.64
CA PHE A 157 8.74 11.13 -6.29
C PHE A 157 8.07 12.50 -6.14
N PHE A 158 6.79 12.51 -5.78
CA PHE A 158 5.99 13.71 -5.60
C PHE A 158 5.51 13.85 -4.17
N ARG A 159 5.58 15.07 -3.66
CA ARG A 159 5.05 15.49 -2.36
C ARG A 159 4.46 16.90 -2.46
N SER A 160 3.67 17.28 -1.46
CA SER A 160 3.12 18.63 -1.36
C SER A 160 4.20 19.64 -0.98
N TRP A 161 4.30 20.71 -1.75
CA TRP A 161 5.37 21.69 -1.64
C TRP A 161 4.89 23.08 -2.01
N ASP A 162 5.26 24.11 -1.22
CA ASP A 162 5.11 25.51 -1.61
C ASP A 162 6.20 25.86 -2.64
N VAL A 163 5.78 26.13 -3.86
CA VAL A 163 6.70 26.39 -4.99
C VAL A 163 7.43 27.71 -4.90
N GLU A 164 6.88 28.70 -4.18
CA GLU A 164 7.48 30.04 -4.03
C GLU A 164 8.49 30.11 -2.89
N LYS A 165 8.15 29.49 -1.75
CA LYS A 165 8.96 29.55 -0.52
C LYS A 165 9.86 28.35 -0.34
N GLY A 166 9.67 27.29 -1.12
CA GLY A 166 10.43 26.06 -1.00
C GLY A 166 10.17 25.29 0.30
N LEU A 167 8.92 25.32 0.81
CA LEU A 167 8.55 24.71 2.08
C LEU A 167 7.71 23.44 1.84
N PRO A 168 8.00 22.32 2.51
CA PRO A 168 7.12 21.16 2.50
C PRO A 168 5.84 21.47 3.29
N LEU A 169 4.70 20.92 2.84
CA LEU A 169 3.45 20.99 3.61
C LEU A 169 3.43 19.99 4.77
N ASP A 170 4.24 18.92 4.67
CA ASP A 170 4.33 17.83 5.66
C ASP A 170 2.98 17.12 5.92
N ASP A 171 2.19 16.97 4.85
CA ASP A 171 0.93 16.24 4.86
C ASP A 171 1.11 14.71 4.81
N PHE A 172 2.36 14.25 4.75
CA PHE A 172 2.75 12.84 4.67
C PHE A 172 2.07 12.03 3.55
N SER A 173 1.69 12.72 2.48
CA SER A 173 1.01 12.16 1.31
C SER A 173 1.94 12.17 0.10
N TYR A 174 2.34 10.99 -0.36
CA TYR A 174 3.34 10.83 -1.41
C TYR A 174 2.79 10.10 -2.63
N LYS A 175 3.29 10.45 -3.81
CA LYS A 175 2.99 9.73 -5.05
C LYS A 175 4.31 9.34 -5.69
N ILE A 176 4.41 8.09 -6.11
CA ILE A 176 5.62 7.53 -6.72
C ILE A 176 5.24 6.92 -8.06
N VAL A 177 6.07 7.18 -9.07
CA VAL A 177 5.92 6.58 -10.39
C VAL A 177 7.26 5.96 -10.77
N LEU A 178 7.23 4.64 -11.01
CA LEU A 178 8.36 3.80 -11.40
C LEU A 178 8.24 3.42 -12.86
#